data_571be57905404243ae1d56af774d82e8
#
_entry.id   571be57905404243ae1d56af774d82e8
#
_cell.length_a   1.000
_cell.length_b   1.000
_cell.length_c   1.000
_cell.angle_alpha   90.00
_cell.angle_beta   90.00
_cell.angle_gamma   90.00
#
_symmetry.space_group_name_H-M   'P 1'
#
loop_
_entity.id
_entity.type
_entity.pdbx_description
1 polymer ?
#
loop_
_entity_poly.entity_id
_entity_poly.type
_entity_poly.pdbx_seq_one_letter_code
_entity_poly.pdbx_strand_id
1 'polypeptide(L)'
;AAQYYRDAKILTIYEGTTAIQANDLVGRKTARDGGTSAKAIAAQIEKTEAELKARGSANALAVAKRLGAARQAFVDVVEFIAANSKSNPNAAFAGSVPYLLLAGNLVSGWQLARALLVAEDQLAAGHDAPFMQAKITTARFYADHLLSRAPGVRDAIVEGAEAVTALPADAF
;
A
#
# COMPACT_ATOMS: atom_id res chain seq x y z
N ALA A 1 5.35 4.74 21.95
CA ALA A 1 4.93 3.41 21.46
C ALA A 1 3.63 2.93 22.12
N ALA A 2 3.51 3.00 23.47
CA ALA A 2 2.33 2.50 24.17
C ALA A 2 1.01 3.18 23.77
N GLN A 3 1.02 4.49 23.45
CA GLN A 3 -0.16 5.20 22.98
C GLN A 3 -0.60 4.67 21.60
N TYR A 4 0.31 4.53 20.66
CA TYR A 4 -0.01 3.98 19.34
C TYR A 4 -0.58 2.55 19.41
N TYR A 5 -0.08 1.73 20.34
CA TYR A 5 -0.62 0.39 20.56
C TYR A 5 -2.06 0.44 21.07
N ARG A 6 -2.36 1.31 22.06
CA ARG A 6 -3.72 1.49 22.56
C ARG A 6 -4.67 2.04 21.49
N ASP A 7 -4.23 3.01 20.72
CA ASP A 7 -5.03 3.61 19.65
C ASP A 7 -5.31 2.60 18.55
N ALA A 8 -4.35 1.74 18.21
CA ALA A 8 -4.54 0.66 17.25
C ALA A 8 -5.56 -0.40 17.70
N LYS A 9 -5.84 -0.52 19.01
CA LYS A 9 -6.82 -1.48 19.54
C LYS A 9 -8.23 -1.25 19.00
N ILE A 10 -8.61 -0.01 18.67
CA ILE A 10 -9.90 0.30 18.08
C ILE A 10 -10.15 -0.46 16.76
N LEU A 11 -9.08 -0.74 15.99
CA LEU A 11 -9.16 -1.44 14.71
C LEU A 11 -9.69 -2.89 14.84
N THR A 12 -9.61 -3.48 16.02
CA THR A 12 -10.10 -4.84 16.29
C THR A 12 -11.55 -4.91 16.79
N ILE A 13 -12.15 -3.77 17.13
CA ILE A 13 -13.49 -3.69 17.72
C ILE A 13 -14.40 -2.72 16.97
N TYR A 14 -13.85 -1.86 16.13
CA TYR A 14 -14.61 -0.91 15.33
C TYR A 14 -15.38 -1.64 14.23
N GLU A 15 -16.65 -1.33 14.10
CA GLU A 15 -17.51 -1.89 13.07
C GLU A 15 -17.74 -0.91 11.92
N GLY A 16 -16.96 -1.01 10.93
CA GLY A 16 -17.27 -0.63 9.57
C GLY A 16 -16.86 -1.81 8.74
N THR A 17 -17.80 -2.47 8.07
CA THR A 17 -17.45 -3.64 7.27
C THR A 17 -16.34 -3.31 6.28
N THR A 18 -15.46 -4.25 6.00
CA THR A 18 -14.35 -4.06 5.05
C THR A 18 -14.85 -3.49 3.72
N ALA A 19 -15.97 -3.98 3.20
CA ALA A 19 -16.56 -3.50 1.96
C ALA A 19 -17.02 -2.03 2.03
N ILE A 20 -17.59 -1.58 3.15
CA ILE A 20 -18.00 -0.18 3.34
C ILE A 20 -16.78 0.74 3.30
N GLN A 21 -15.72 0.40 4.03
CA GLN A 21 -14.49 1.20 4.06
C GLN A 21 -13.77 1.18 2.69
N ALA A 22 -13.78 0.04 2.02
CA ALA A 22 -13.20 -0.10 0.68
C ALA A 22 -13.95 0.76 -0.35
N ASN A 23 -15.28 0.74 -0.32
CA ASN A 23 -16.11 1.57 -1.20
C ASN A 23 -15.95 3.07 -0.89
N ASP A 24 -15.78 3.45 0.39
CA ASP A 24 -15.46 4.82 0.77
C ASP A 24 -14.11 5.28 0.20
N LEU A 25 -13.10 4.42 0.26
CA LEU A 25 -11.78 4.70 -0.34
C LEU A 25 -11.90 4.93 -1.85
N VAL A 26 -12.63 4.09 -2.57
CA VAL A 26 -12.85 4.24 -4.02
C VAL A 26 -13.62 5.52 -4.32
N GLY A 27 -14.82 5.67 -3.77
CA GLY A 27 -15.76 6.73 -4.17
C GLY A 27 -15.40 8.10 -3.60
N ARG A 28 -15.26 8.18 -2.28
CA ARG A 28 -15.11 9.46 -1.56
C ARG A 28 -13.67 9.95 -1.46
N LYS A 29 -12.69 9.05 -1.47
CA LYS A 29 -11.28 9.41 -1.27
C LYS A 29 -10.49 9.45 -2.58
N THR A 30 -10.78 8.56 -3.53
CA THR A 30 -10.03 8.46 -4.78
C THR A 30 -10.77 9.09 -5.96
N ALA A 31 -12.00 8.63 -6.25
CA ALA A 31 -12.73 9.11 -7.42
C ALA A 31 -13.13 10.59 -7.33
N ARG A 32 -13.45 11.07 -6.12
CA ARG A 32 -13.96 12.44 -5.90
C ARG A 32 -12.97 13.53 -6.34
N ASP A 33 -11.66 13.33 -6.12
CA ASP A 33 -10.61 14.29 -6.47
C ASP A 33 -9.75 13.83 -7.68
N GLY A 34 -10.22 12.81 -8.41
CA GLY A 34 -9.50 12.27 -9.55
C GLY A 34 -8.17 11.59 -9.18
N GLY A 35 -8.03 11.13 -7.94
CA GLY A 35 -6.81 10.48 -7.46
C GLY A 35 -5.71 11.44 -7.01
N THR A 36 -5.96 12.75 -6.94
CA THR A 36 -4.95 13.76 -6.62
C THR A 36 -4.31 13.52 -5.25
N SER A 37 -5.11 13.29 -4.21
CA SER A 37 -4.60 13.01 -2.85
C SER A 37 -3.80 11.72 -2.79
N ALA A 38 -4.26 10.67 -3.47
CA ALA A 38 -3.56 9.39 -3.54
C ALA A 38 -2.19 9.53 -4.24
N LYS A 39 -2.15 10.26 -5.35
CA LYS A 39 -0.89 10.56 -6.08
C LYS A 39 0.08 11.41 -5.26
N ALA A 40 -0.42 12.34 -4.45
CA ALA A 40 0.43 13.12 -3.54
C ALA A 40 1.11 12.23 -2.48
N ILE A 41 0.41 11.21 -1.96
CA ILE A 41 1.02 10.21 -1.07
C ILE A 41 2.06 9.39 -1.84
N ALA A 42 1.75 8.93 -3.04
CA ALA A 42 2.70 8.19 -3.88
C ALA A 42 3.99 8.98 -4.14
N ALA A 43 3.90 10.28 -4.36
CA ALA A 43 5.07 11.15 -4.53
C ALA A 43 5.94 11.27 -3.25
N GLN A 44 5.35 11.19 -2.06
CA GLN A 44 6.11 11.12 -0.81
C GLN A 44 6.83 9.78 -0.66
N ILE A 45 6.18 8.68 -1.05
CA ILE A 45 6.78 7.35 -1.05
C ILE A 45 7.98 7.31 -1.99
N GLU A 46 7.88 7.92 -3.17
CA GLU A 46 8.96 8.01 -4.16
C GLU A 46 10.21 8.71 -3.59
N LYS A 47 10.06 9.74 -2.76
CA LYS A 47 11.19 10.37 -2.06
C LYS A 47 11.91 9.37 -1.15
N THR A 48 11.15 8.58 -0.39
CA THR A 48 11.74 7.53 0.47
C THR A 48 12.43 6.44 -0.37
N GLU A 49 11.90 6.09 -1.55
CA GLU A 49 12.60 5.19 -2.49
C GLU A 49 13.96 5.76 -2.93
N ALA A 50 14.01 7.05 -3.22
CA ALA A 50 15.26 7.73 -3.58
C ALA A 50 16.28 7.72 -2.42
N GLU A 51 15.83 7.97 -1.19
CA GLU A 51 16.65 7.90 0.03
C GLU A 51 17.20 6.48 0.25
N LEU A 52 16.38 5.45 0.09
CA LEU A 52 16.83 4.05 0.19
C LEU A 52 17.87 3.69 -0.88
N LYS A 53 17.66 4.14 -2.12
CA LYS A 53 18.63 3.94 -3.21
C LYS A 53 19.95 4.65 -2.92
N ALA A 54 19.88 5.89 -2.42
CA ALA A 54 21.08 6.66 -2.03
C ALA A 54 21.83 6.02 -0.86
N ARG A 55 21.13 5.37 0.09
CA ARG A 55 21.74 4.61 1.17
C ARG A 55 22.60 3.46 0.65
N GLY A 56 22.18 2.75 -0.36
CA GLY A 56 22.95 1.74 -1.06
C GLY A 56 23.22 0.43 -0.31
N SER A 57 22.74 0.26 0.92
CA SER A 57 22.85 -1.01 1.64
C SER A 57 22.01 -2.09 0.94
N ALA A 58 22.41 -3.36 1.08
CA ALA A 58 21.67 -4.48 0.48
C ALA A 58 20.20 -4.54 0.91
N ASN A 59 19.92 -4.21 2.19
CA ASN A 59 18.57 -4.15 2.70
C ASN A 59 17.78 -2.95 2.13
N ALA A 60 18.39 -1.77 2.10
CA ALA A 60 17.77 -0.57 1.56
C ALA A 60 17.43 -0.73 0.06
N LEU A 61 18.35 -1.26 -0.74
CA LEU A 61 18.12 -1.50 -2.18
C LEU A 61 16.99 -2.51 -2.43
N ALA A 62 16.94 -3.59 -1.64
CA ALA A 62 15.87 -4.57 -1.77
C ALA A 62 14.50 -4.02 -1.38
N VAL A 63 14.43 -3.25 -0.28
CA VAL A 63 13.19 -2.55 0.14
C VAL A 63 12.79 -1.52 -0.91
N ALA A 64 13.71 -0.72 -1.44
CA ALA A 64 13.43 0.26 -2.50
C ALA A 64 12.80 -0.38 -3.74
N LYS A 65 13.34 -1.53 -4.18
CA LYS A 65 12.79 -2.29 -5.32
C LYS A 65 11.33 -2.68 -5.10
N ARG A 66 11.01 -3.23 -3.92
CA ARG A 66 9.65 -3.71 -3.61
C ARG A 66 8.68 -2.55 -3.38
N LEU A 67 9.13 -1.51 -2.67
CA LEU A 67 8.34 -0.32 -2.42
C LEU A 67 7.98 0.40 -3.73
N GLY A 68 8.94 0.55 -4.64
CA GLY A 68 8.71 1.15 -5.95
C GLY A 68 7.71 0.37 -6.81
N ALA A 69 7.82 -0.96 -6.84
CA ALA A 69 6.86 -1.79 -7.55
C ALA A 69 5.44 -1.70 -6.96
N ALA A 70 5.35 -1.67 -5.63
CA ALA A 70 4.05 -1.53 -4.94
C ALA A 70 3.45 -0.13 -5.12
N ARG A 71 4.28 0.93 -5.09
CA ARG A 71 3.83 2.30 -5.39
C ARG A 71 3.30 2.42 -6.82
N GLN A 72 4.00 1.85 -7.80
CA GLN A 72 3.52 1.89 -9.18
C GLN A 72 2.20 1.15 -9.33
N ALA A 73 2.07 -0.05 -8.76
CA ALA A 73 0.83 -0.80 -8.75
C ALA A 73 -0.33 0.00 -8.14
N PHE A 74 -0.07 0.72 -7.06
CA PHE A 74 -1.06 1.60 -6.43
C PHE A 74 -1.47 2.76 -7.35
N VAL A 75 -0.51 3.42 -8.01
CA VAL A 75 -0.80 4.52 -8.94
C VAL A 75 -1.64 4.04 -10.12
N ASP A 76 -1.31 2.88 -10.70
CA ASP A 76 -2.08 2.30 -11.81
C ASP A 76 -3.55 2.04 -11.41
N VAL A 77 -3.78 1.51 -10.19
CA VAL A 77 -5.14 1.31 -9.67
C VAL A 77 -5.86 2.64 -9.43
N VAL A 78 -5.17 3.65 -8.90
CA VAL A 78 -5.76 4.99 -8.72
C VAL A 78 -6.20 5.58 -10.06
N GLU A 79 -5.38 5.45 -11.09
CA GLU A 79 -5.71 5.93 -12.44
C GLU A 79 -6.87 5.17 -13.05
N PHE A 80 -6.90 3.85 -12.90
CA PHE A 80 -8.01 3.02 -13.33
C PHE A 80 -9.33 3.44 -12.67
N ILE A 81 -9.34 3.64 -11.35
CA ILE A 81 -10.51 4.09 -10.59
C ILE A 81 -10.96 5.47 -11.08
N ALA A 82 -10.03 6.42 -11.21
CA ALA A 82 -10.33 7.78 -11.65
C ALA A 82 -10.98 7.80 -13.06
N ALA A 83 -10.46 6.97 -13.98
CA ALA A 83 -10.95 6.86 -15.35
C ALA A 83 -12.35 6.18 -15.44
N ASN A 84 -12.61 5.17 -14.59
CA ASN A 84 -13.78 4.31 -14.72
C ASN A 84 -14.92 4.67 -13.76
N SER A 85 -14.70 5.45 -12.71
CA SER A 85 -15.69 5.69 -11.65
C SER A 85 -17.03 6.26 -12.14
N LYS A 86 -17.06 6.98 -13.26
CA LYS A 86 -18.28 7.56 -13.86
C LYS A 86 -18.81 6.73 -15.03
N SER A 87 -17.92 6.23 -15.89
CA SER A 87 -18.29 5.53 -17.12
C SER A 87 -18.59 4.04 -16.90
N ASN A 88 -17.90 3.40 -15.98
CA ASN A 88 -18.06 1.98 -15.61
C ASN A 88 -17.89 1.80 -14.10
N PRO A 89 -18.84 2.27 -13.26
CA PRO A 89 -18.71 2.20 -11.82
C PRO A 89 -18.57 0.77 -11.28
N ASN A 90 -19.21 -0.21 -11.90
CA ASN A 90 -19.09 -1.61 -11.49
C ASN A 90 -17.63 -2.11 -11.57
N ALA A 91 -16.93 -1.81 -12.65
CA ALA A 91 -15.50 -2.14 -12.77
C ALA A 91 -14.66 -1.42 -11.71
N ALA A 92 -14.90 -0.12 -11.46
CA ALA A 92 -14.17 0.65 -10.47
C ALA A 92 -14.38 0.12 -9.04
N PHE A 93 -15.58 -0.34 -8.69
CA PHE A 93 -15.91 -0.81 -7.34
C PHE A 93 -15.66 -2.31 -7.13
N ALA A 94 -15.62 -3.12 -8.18
CA ALA A 94 -15.33 -4.56 -8.09
C ALA A 94 -14.00 -4.84 -7.37
N GLY A 95 -12.99 -4.00 -7.61
CA GLY A 95 -11.67 -4.09 -6.99
C GLY A 95 -11.53 -3.34 -5.65
N SER A 96 -12.61 -2.88 -5.01
CA SER A 96 -12.52 -1.98 -3.85
C SER A 96 -11.79 -2.59 -2.64
N VAL A 97 -12.10 -3.83 -2.29
CA VAL A 97 -11.46 -4.53 -1.14
C VAL A 97 -9.98 -4.80 -1.39
N PRO A 98 -9.54 -5.40 -2.51
CA PRO A 98 -8.12 -5.54 -2.80
C PRO A 98 -7.40 -4.19 -2.94
N TYR A 99 -8.06 -3.11 -3.41
CA TYR A 99 -7.48 -1.78 -3.43
C TYR A 99 -7.23 -1.23 -2.01
N LEU A 100 -8.17 -1.40 -1.09
CA LEU A 100 -7.98 -1.02 0.32
C LEU A 100 -6.79 -1.76 0.94
N LEU A 101 -6.66 -3.06 0.65
CA LEU A 101 -5.55 -3.88 1.13
C LEU A 101 -4.21 -3.43 0.50
N LEU A 102 -4.19 -3.15 -0.81
CA LEU A 102 -3.01 -2.63 -1.51
C LEU A 102 -2.55 -1.30 -0.91
N ALA A 103 -3.48 -0.36 -0.69
CA ALA A 103 -3.18 0.94 -0.08
C ALA A 103 -2.62 0.79 1.35
N GLY A 104 -3.24 -0.04 2.17
CA GLY A 104 -2.80 -0.32 3.54
C GLY A 104 -1.41 -0.95 3.58
N ASN A 105 -1.17 -1.96 2.75
CA ASN A 105 0.14 -2.62 2.65
C ASN A 105 1.23 -1.67 2.16
N LEU A 106 0.94 -0.83 1.17
CA LEU A 106 1.89 0.16 0.66
C LEU A 106 2.28 1.18 1.73
N VAL A 107 1.30 1.77 2.44
CA VAL A 107 1.58 2.76 3.48
C VAL A 107 2.34 2.14 4.66
N SER A 108 1.97 0.93 5.08
CA SER A 108 2.70 0.21 6.12
C SER A 108 4.14 -0.09 5.71
N GLY A 109 4.33 -0.56 4.47
CA GLY A 109 5.67 -0.81 3.90
C GLY A 109 6.51 0.47 3.81
N TRP A 110 5.90 1.60 3.46
CA TRP A 110 6.56 2.90 3.46
C TRP A 110 7.04 3.30 4.85
N GLN A 111 6.21 3.14 5.91
CA GLN A 111 6.64 3.45 7.28
C GLN A 111 7.77 2.53 7.74
N LEU A 112 7.73 1.25 7.38
CA LEU A 112 8.81 0.31 7.67
C LEU A 112 10.09 0.65 6.91
N ALA A 113 10.00 1.13 5.67
CA ALA A 113 11.14 1.62 4.90
C ALA A 113 11.81 2.83 5.56
N ARG A 114 11.03 3.77 6.07
CA ARG A 114 11.54 4.90 6.87
C ARG A 114 12.20 4.43 8.17
N ALA A 115 11.58 3.46 8.84
CA ALA A 115 12.15 2.87 10.05
C ALA A 115 13.48 2.16 9.77
N LEU A 116 13.64 1.51 8.61
CA LEU A 116 14.90 0.88 8.19
C LEU A 116 16.02 1.92 8.08
N LEU A 117 15.78 3.05 7.41
CA LEU A 117 16.77 4.11 7.25
C LEU A 117 17.27 4.62 8.61
N VAL A 118 16.34 4.90 9.53
CA VAL A 118 16.67 5.32 10.90
C VAL A 118 17.40 4.22 11.67
N ALA A 119 16.98 2.96 11.52
CA ALA A 119 17.61 1.85 12.22
C ALA A 119 19.05 1.62 11.76
N GLU A 120 19.35 1.79 10.47
CA GLU A 120 20.73 1.70 9.97
C GLU A 120 21.61 2.84 10.52
N ASP A 121 21.07 4.07 10.61
CA ASP A 121 21.81 5.20 11.22
C ASP A 121 22.09 4.96 12.70
N GLN A 122 21.10 4.49 13.46
CA GLN A 122 21.25 4.20 14.87
C GLN A 122 22.21 3.03 15.13
N LEU A 123 22.16 2.01 14.28
CA LEU A 123 23.10 0.89 14.35
C LEU A 123 24.53 1.34 14.08
N ALA A 124 24.76 2.19 13.09
CA ALA A 124 26.08 2.76 12.79
C ALA A 124 26.60 3.65 13.94
N ALA A 125 25.70 4.32 14.68
CA ALA A 125 26.03 5.09 15.87
C ALA A 125 26.23 4.25 17.14
N GLY A 126 26.09 2.92 17.05
CA GLY A 126 26.30 2.00 18.18
C GLY A 126 25.14 1.89 19.17
N HIS A 127 23.94 2.36 18.79
CA HIS A 127 22.76 2.28 19.65
C HIS A 127 22.03 0.95 19.49
N ASP A 128 21.69 0.30 20.62
CA ASP A 128 20.84 -0.90 20.75
C ASP A 128 20.86 -1.84 19.51
N ALA A 129 22.03 -2.41 19.24
CA ALA A 129 22.25 -3.19 18.03
C ALA A 129 21.22 -4.33 17.82
N PRO A 130 20.81 -5.11 18.84
CA PRO A 130 19.80 -6.15 18.66
C PRO A 130 18.45 -5.59 18.19
N PHE A 131 18.00 -4.49 18.78
CA PHE A 131 16.73 -3.87 18.42
C PHE A 131 16.76 -3.26 17.00
N MET A 132 17.85 -2.55 16.66
CA MET A 132 17.99 -1.96 15.33
C MET A 132 18.09 -3.03 14.25
N GLN A 133 18.82 -4.12 14.48
CA GLN A 133 18.88 -5.24 13.56
C GLN A 133 17.51 -5.92 13.37
N ALA A 134 16.73 -6.06 14.43
CA ALA A 134 15.36 -6.58 14.35
C ALA A 134 14.45 -5.67 13.49
N LYS A 135 14.57 -4.33 13.61
CA LYS A 135 13.83 -3.37 12.77
C LYS A 135 14.20 -3.49 11.29
N ILE A 136 15.49 -3.59 10.98
CA ILE A 136 15.98 -3.77 9.61
C ILE A 136 15.43 -5.08 9.02
N THR A 137 15.51 -6.16 9.77
CA THR A 137 15.01 -7.48 9.36
C THR A 137 13.49 -7.46 9.13
N THR A 138 12.73 -6.81 10.02
CA THR A 138 11.27 -6.68 9.87
C THR A 138 10.88 -5.91 8.61
N ALA A 139 11.54 -4.79 8.34
CA ALA A 139 11.29 -3.99 7.14
C ALA A 139 11.60 -4.80 5.87
N ARG A 140 12.71 -5.52 5.86
CA ARG A 140 13.10 -6.39 4.75
C ARG A 140 12.10 -7.52 4.54
N PHE A 141 11.71 -8.22 5.60
CA PHE A 141 10.69 -9.27 5.54
C PHE A 141 9.38 -8.75 4.96
N TYR A 142 8.90 -7.61 5.44
CA TYR A 142 7.66 -7.01 4.96
C TYR A 142 7.73 -6.69 3.46
N ALA A 143 8.84 -6.13 3.02
CA ALA A 143 9.05 -5.82 1.61
C ALA A 143 9.01 -7.09 0.73
N ASP A 144 9.74 -8.12 1.12
CA ASP A 144 9.86 -9.33 0.32
C ASP A 144 8.59 -10.22 0.34
N HIS A 145 7.80 -10.19 1.43
CA HIS A 145 6.65 -11.09 1.59
C HIS A 145 5.27 -10.42 1.41
N LEU A 146 5.16 -9.11 1.67
CA LEU A 146 3.89 -8.38 1.56
C LEU A 146 3.88 -7.46 0.32
N LEU A 147 4.85 -6.55 0.21
CA LEU A 147 4.88 -5.62 -0.93
C LEU A 147 5.10 -6.32 -2.26
N SER A 148 5.78 -7.45 -2.28
CA SER A 148 6.00 -8.25 -3.49
C SER A 148 4.71 -8.72 -4.18
N ARG A 149 3.58 -8.72 -3.47
CA ARG A 149 2.26 -9.14 -3.98
C ARG A 149 1.53 -8.03 -4.75
N ALA A 150 1.96 -6.78 -4.56
CA ALA A 150 1.24 -5.62 -5.08
C ALA A 150 0.99 -5.64 -6.61
N PRO A 151 1.95 -6.05 -7.47
CA PRO A 151 1.69 -6.14 -8.90
C PRO A 151 0.54 -7.09 -9.26
N GLY A 152 0.49 -8.28 -8.67
CA GLY A 152 -0.60 -9.24 -8.92
C GLY A 152 -1.95 -8.75 -8.40
N VAL A 153 -1.97 -7.99 -7.30
CA VAL A 153 -3.20 -7.32 -6.83
C VAL A 153 -3.65 -6.26 -7.82
N ARG A 154 -2.72 -5.45 -8.35
CA ARG A 154 -3.01 -4.48 -9.42
C ARG A 154 -3.62 -5.17 -10.64
N ASP A 155 -3.02 -6.26 -11.11
CA ASP A 155 -3.49 -7.00 -12.29
C ASP A 155 -4.92 -7.53 -12.07
N ALA A 156 -5.20 -8.09 -10.89
CA ALA A 156 -6.53 -8.55 -10.53
C ALA A 156 -7.58 -7.41 -10.54
N ILE A 157 -7.23 -6.19 -10.13
CA ILE A 157 -8.13 -5.05 -10.09
C ILE A 157 -8.33 -4.46 -11.49
N VAL A 158 -7.25 -4.24 -12.23
CA VAL A 158 -7.29 -3.50 -13.49
C VAL A 158 -7.68 -4.39 -14.66
N GLU A 159 -7.06 -5.57 -14.76
CA GLU A 159 -7.26 -6.50 -15.88
C GLU A 159 -8.41 -7.48 -15.63
N GLY A 160 -8.66 -7.82 -14.35
CA GLY A 160 -9.74 -8.73 -13.95
C GLY A 160 -11.12 -8.07 -13.82
N ALA A 161 -11.24 -6.76 -13.96
CA ALA A 161 -12.48 -6.02 -13.69
C ALA A 161 -13.66 -6.47 -14.58
N GLU A 162 -13.43 -6.76 -15.84
CA GLU A 162 -14.49 -7.16 -16.79
C GLU A 162 -15.09 -8.52 -16.42
N ALA A 163 -14.29 -9.45 -15.92
CA ALA A 163 -14.75 -10.79 -15.57
C ALA A 163 -15.79 -10.79 -14.43
N VAL A 164 -15.72 -9.80 -13.53
CA VAL A 164 -16.64 -9.69 -12.37
C VAL A 164 -18.08 -9.43 -12.79
N THR A 165 -18.28 -8.76 -13.91
CA THR A 165 -19.61 -8.37 -14.42
C THR A 165 -19.96 -9.06 -15.74
N ALA A 166 -19.20 -10.08 -16.14
CA ALA A 166 -19.37 -10.77 -17.44
C ALA A 166 -20.65 -11.61 -17.51
N LEU A 167 -21.12 -12.14 -16.37
CA LEU A 167 -22.35 -12.93 -16.32
C LEU A 167 -23.54 -12.09 -15.87
N PRO A 168 -24.70 -12.21 -16.51
CA PRO A 168 -25.94 -11.60 -16.06
C PRO A 168 -26.45 -12.27 -14.77
N ALA A 169 -27.29 -11.57 -14.01
CA ALA A 169 -27.77 -12.05 -12.70
C ALA A 169 -28.59 -13.35 -12.77
N ASP A 170 -29.22 -13.63 -13.90
CA ASP A 170 -30.02 -14.85 -14.15
C ASP A 170 -29.18 -16.05 -14.61
N ALA A 171 -27.87 -15.89 -14.71
CA ALA A 171 -26.92 -16.98 -14.98
C ALA A 171 -26.43 -17.71 -13.71
N PHE A 172 -26.91 -17.33 -12.52
CA PHE A 172 -26.56 -17.92 -11.22
C PHE A 172 -27.68 -18.79 -10.66
#